data_3898abc0d280acc2d7a74867e27ae8f9
#
_entry.id   3898abc0d280acc2d7a74867e27ae8f9
#
_cell.length_a   1.000
_cell.length_b   1.000
_cell.length_c   1.000
_cell.angle_alpha   90.00
_cell.angle_beta   90.00
_cell.angle_gamma   90.00
#
_symmetry.space_group_name_H-M   'P 1'
#
loop_
_entity.id
_entity.type
_entity.pdbx_description
1 polymer ?
#
loop_
_entity_poly.entity_id
_entity_poly.type
_entity_poly.pdbx_seq_one_letter_code
_entity_poly.pdbx_strand_id
1 'polypeptide(L)'
;MTNKYILAISGNDIFSGGGLYADLATYTTNHLHGFLAITCLTALTENGFDVFATDETVFSHQLNSLKDVPFSGIKLGLLPNVKVADLALEFVESHVGIPIVLDPVLVCKEKHDVEVSALRDELLKFFPYVTIITPNLVEAELLTQTSIKTLDDMKAAAKKLHQLVAKNVVVKGGNRLSKEKAVDVFYDGENVTVFETPVL
;
A
#
# COMPACT_ATOMS: atom_id res chain seq x y z
N MET A 1 15.19 -10.77 23.86
CA MET A 1 14.58 -9.86 22.86
C MET A 1 13.22 -10.45 22.52
N THR A 2 12.15 -9.73 22.73
CA THR A 2 10.81 -10.15 22.31
C THR A 2 10.75 -10.08 20.79
N ASN A 3 10.47 -11.21 20.13
CA ASN A 3 10.28 -11.23 18.68
C ASN A 3 9.14 -10.27 18.31
N LYS A 4 9.43 -9.30 17.44
CA LYS A 4 8.37 -8.44 16.87
C LYS A 4 7.78 -9.14 15.67
N TYR A 5 6.48 -9.33 15.69
CA TYR A 5 5.70 -9.95 14.63
C TYR A 5 5.11 -8.89 13.71
N ILE A 6 5.36 -9.00 12.43
CA ILE A 6 4.83 -8.09 11.40
C ILE A 6 4.02 -8.90 10.41
N LEU A 7 2.82 -8.43 10.10
CA LEU A 7 1.96 -9.03 9.07
C LEU A 7 2.07 -8.25 7.77
N ALA A 8 2.30 -8.94 6.66
CA ALA A 8 2.07 -8.42 5.32
C ALA A 8 0.78 -9.01 4.76
N ILE A 9 -0.17 -8.16 4.41
CA ILE A 9 -1.38 -8.48 3.65
C ILE A 9 -1.15 -7.93 2.25
N SER A 10 -0.74 -8.79 1.31
CA SER A 10 -0.29 -8.35 -0.02
C SER A 10 -0.29 -9.48 -1.04
N GLY A 11 -0.16 -9.13 -2.30
CA GLY A 11 0.05 -10.08 -3.39
C GLY A 11 1.50 -10.51 -3.52
N ASN A 12 1.73 -11.64 -4.21
CA ASN A 12 3.07 -11.97 -4.63
C ASN A 12 3.41 -11.17 -5.91
N ASP A 13 4.69 -10.82 -6.05
CA ASP A 13 5.27 -10.39 -7.31
C ASP A 13 6.18 -11.50 -7.82
N ILE A 14 5.83 -12.11 -8.95
CA ILE A 14 6.58 -13.23 -9.52
C ILE A 14 8.03 -12.87 -9.86
N PHE A 15 8.31 -11.59 -10.10
CA PHE A 15 9.66 -11.07 -10.36
C PHE A 15 10.40 -10.63 -9.10
N SER A 16 9.76 -10.74 -7.94
CA SER A 16 10.35 -10.40 -6.64
C SER A 16 10.83 -8.94 -6.49
N GLY A 17 10.37 -8.04 -7.36
CA GLY A 17 10.66 -6.61 -7.29
C GLY A 17 9.83 -5.87 -6.23
N GLY A 18 8.74 -6.48 -5.79
CA GLY A 18 7.80 -5.94 -4.81
C GLY A 18 7.07 -7.07 -4.06
N GLY A 19 5.88 -6.74 -3.53
CA GLY A 19 4.97 -7.68 -2.91
C GLY A 19 5.57 -8.42 -1.71
N LEU A 20 5.05 -9.61 -1.45
CA LEU A 20 5.39 -10.41 -0.27
C LEU A 20 6.88 -10.75 -0.15
N TYR A 21 7.58 -10.97 -1.27
CA TYR A 21 9.00 -11.28 -1.21
C TYR A 21 9.83 -10.11 -0.68
N ALA A 22 9.60 -8.92 -1.21
CA ALA A 22 10.28 -7.70 -0.76
C ALA A 22 9.94 -7.38 0.70
N ASP A 23 8.68 -7.59 1.11
CA ASP A 23 8.24 -7.42 2.49
C ASP A 23 9.00 -8.36 3.43
N LEU A 24 9.04 -9.68 3.14
CA LEU A 24 9.74 -10.67 3.96
C LEU A 24 11.25 -10.44 4.01
N ALA A 25 11.87 -10.09 2.87
CA ALA A 25 13.30 -9.76 2.83
C ALA A 25 13.61 -8.57 3.74
N THR A 26 12.76 -7.54 3.68
CA THR A 26 12.87 -6.35 4.55
C THR A 26 12.71 -6.72 6.02
N TYR A 27 11.71 -7.54 6.37
CA TYR A 27 11.50 -7.95 7.76
C TYR A 27 12.68 -8.77 8.28
N THR A 28 13.16 -9.72 7.50
CA THR A 28 14.30 -10.58 7.87
C THR A 28 15.56 -9.74 8.09
N THR A 29 15.87 -8.82 7.20
CA THR A 29 17.04 -7.93 7.32
C THR A 29 16.97 -7.03 8.55
N ASN A 30 15.76 -6.69 9.00
CA ASN A 30 15.53 -5.89 10.20
C ASN A 30 15.26 -6.74 11.46
N HIS A 31 15.55 -8.02 11.44
CA HIS A 31 15.36 -8.95 12.57
C HIS A 31 13.91 -9.00 13.08
N LEU A 32 12.94 -8.87 12.16
CA LEU A 32 11.52 -9.00 12.43
C LEU A 32 11.04 -10.37 11.94
N HIS A 33 10.03 -10.93 12.61
CA HIS A 33 9.39 -12.16 12.15
C HIS A 33 8.16 -11.81 11.31
N GLY A 34 8.19 -12.16 10.01
CA GLY A 34 7.12 -11.87 9.06
C GLY A 34 6.05 -12.95 9.01
N PHE A 35 4.79 -12.53 9.05
CA PHE A 35 3.61 -13.32 8.72
C PHE A 35 3.00 -12.81 7.41
N LEU A 36 2.29 -13.68 6.70
CA LEU A 36 1.71 -13.38 5.40
C LEU A 36 0.22 -13.74 5.34
N ALA A 37 -0.56 -12.85 4.73
CA ALA A 37 -1.87 -13.16 4.17
C ALA A 37 -1.84 -12.79 2.67
N ILE A 38 -1.99 -13.78 1.80
CA ILE A 38 -1.79 -13.65 0.37
C ILE A 38 -3.09 -13.21 -0.29
N THR A 39 -3.09 -12.02 -0.87
CA THR A 39 -4.26 -11.41 -1.53
C THR A 39 -4.41 -11.82 -2.99
N CYS A 40 -3.32 -12.11 -3.67
CA CYS A 40 -3.30 -12.53 -5.06
C CYS A 40 -1.97 -13.19 -5.44
N LEU A 41 -2.00 -13.91 -6.53
CA LEU A 41 -0.82 -14.39 -7.26
C LEU A 41 -0.71 -13.61 -8.58
N THR A 42 0.52 -13.43 -9.06
CA THR A 42 0.76 -12.81 -10.37
C THR A 42 1.45 -13.78 -11.32
N ALA A 43 1.20 -13.65 -12.59
CA ALA A 43 1.86 -14.42 -13.63
C ALA A 43 1.96 -13.64 -14.94
N LEU A 44 2.92 -14.02 -15.80
CA LEU A 44 2.90 -13.64 -17.20
C LEU A 44 2.04 -14.65 -17.96
N THR A 45 1.05 -14.14 -18.68
CA THR A 45 0.21 -14.91 -19.60
C THR A 45 0.42 -14.42 -21.03
N GLU A 46 -0.28 -14.99 -21.98
CA GLU A 46 -0.32 -14.49 -23.37
C GLU A 46 -0.88 -13.07 -23.50
N ASN A 47 -1.67 -12.63 -22.51
CA ASN A 47 -2.25 -11.27 -22.45
C ASN A 47 -1.35 -10.26 -21.70
N GLY A 48 -0.20 -10.69 -21.16
CA GLY A 48 0.71 -9.85 -20.40
C GLY A 48 0.80 -10.23 -18.92
N PHE A 49 0.98 -9.23 -18.05
CA PHE A 49 1.09 -9.43 -16.61
C PHE A 49 -0.29 -9.43 -15.97
N ASP A 50 -0.72 -10.62 -15.51
CA ASP A 50 -2.02 -10.83 -14.90
C ASP A 50 -1.96 -10.98 -13.38
N VAL A 51 -3.04 -10.58 -12.72
CA VAL A 51 -3.24 -10.67 -11.27
C VAL A 51 -4.44 -11.56 -10.99
N PHE A 52 -4.20 -12.66 -10.29
CA PHE A 52 -5.19 -13.65 -9.90
C PHE A 52 -5.51 -13.47 -8.41
N ALA A 53 -6.67 -12.93 -8.10
CA ALA A 53 -7.12 -12.74 -6.73
C ALA A 53 -7.22 -14.10 -5.99
N THR A 54 -6.80 -14.14 -4.74
CA THR A 54 -7.06 -15.27 -3.86
C THR A 54 -8.58 -15.41 -3.67
N ASP A 55 -9.08 -16.64 -3.69
CA ASP A 55 -10.48 -16.94 -3.37
C ASP A 55 -10.88 -16.32 -2.01
N GLU A 56 -12.06 -15.70 -1.93
CA GLU A 56 -12.51 -14.97 -0.76
C GLU A 56 -12.55 -15.84 0.51
N THR A 57 -13.00 -17.09 0.36
CA THR A 57 -13.07 -18.05 1.48
C THR A 57 -11.66 -18.41 1.96
N VAL A 58 -10.74 -18.65 1.02
CA VAL A 58 -9.34 -18.95 1.34
C VAL A 58 -8.69 -17.75 2.04
N PHE A 59 -8.90 -16.55 1.53
CA PHE A 59 -8.34 -15.34 2.11
C PHE A 59 -8.90 -15.07 3.53
N SER A 60 -10.21 -15.23 3.72
CA SER A 60 -10.85 -15.15 5.04
C SER A 60 -10.26 -16.17 6.02
N HIS A 61 -10.00 -17.40 5.58
CA HIS A 61 -9.37 -18.43 6.43
C HIS A 61 -7.92 -18.06 6.81
N GLN A 62 -7.13 -17.43 5.89
CA GLN A 62 -5.81 -16.92 6.22
C GLN A 62 -5.89 -15.86 7.33
N LEU A 63 -6.77 -14.87 7.20
CA LEU A 63 -6.96 -13.83 8.20
C LEU A 63 -7.42 -14.37 9.54
N ASN A 64 -8.40 -15.29 9.54
CA ASN A 64 -8.87 -15.97 10.76
C ASN A 64 -7.77 -16.74 11.48
N SER A 65 -6.84 -17.35 10.74
CA SER A 65 -5.69 -18.06 11.32
C SER A 65 -4.71 -17.12 12.03
N LEU A 66 -4.73 -15.85 11.69
CA LEU A 66 -3.79 -14.82 12.16
C LEU A 66 -4.39 -13.87 13.20
N LYS A 67 -5.70 -13.94 13.46
CA LYS A 67 -6.43 -12.95 14.28
C LYS A 67 -5.91 -12.78 15.71
N ASP A 68 -5.37 -13.85 16.30
CA ASP A 68 -4.90 -13.87 17.70
C ASP A 68 -3.37 -13.68 17.80
N VAL A 69 -2.67 -13.45 16.68
CA VAL A 69 -1.23 -13.19 16.69
C VAL A 69 -0.96 -11.77 17.17
N PRO A 70 -0.10 -11.56 18.19
CA PRO A 70 0.17 -10.23 18.74
C PRO A 70 1.11 -9.44 17.81
N PHE A 71 0.58 -8.90 16.73
CA PHE A 71 1.34 -8.12 15.78
C PHE A 71 1.86 -6.81 16.38
N SER A 72 3.09 -6.47 16.02
CA SER A 72 3.71 -5.16 16.32
C SER A 72 3.50 -4.16 15.17
N GLY A 73 3.00 -4.60 14.04
CA GLY A 73 2.68 -3.78 12.88
C GLY A 73 2.07 -4.62 11.75
N ILE A 74 1.32 -3.95 10.88
CA ILE A 74 0.70 -4.53 9.68
C ILE A 74 1.09 -3.69 8.48
N LYS A 75 1.43 -4.32 7.36
CA LYS A 75 1.59 -3.67 6.06
C LYS A 75 0.52 -4.20 5.11
N LEU A 76 -0.19 -3.29 4.47
CA LEU A 76 -1.14 -3.56 3.40
C LEU A 76 -0.48 -3.17 2.06
N GLY A 77 -0.43 -4.11 1.12
CA GLY A 77 0.04 -3.88 -0.24
C GLY A 77 -1.09 -4.03 -1.25
N LEU A 78 -0.83 -4.73 -2.35
CA LEU A 78 -1.81 -4.94 -3.41
C LEU A 78 -3.05 -5.69 -2.88
N LEU A 79 -4.21 -5.03 -2.97
CA LEU A 79 -5.55 -5.59 -2.76
C LEU A 79 -6.24 -5.67 -4.13
N PRO A 80 -6.42 -6.87 -4.72
CA PRO A 80 -6.71 -7.00 -6.15
C PRO A 80 -8.15 -6.60 -6.54
N ASN A 81 -9.08 -6.59 -5.60
CA ASN A 81 -10.48 -6.21 -5.83
C ASN A 81 -11.15 -5.75 -4.53
N VAL A 82 -12.38 -5.22 -4.65
CA VAL A 82 -13.17 -4.70 -3.54
C VAL A 82 -13.42 -5.75 -2.46
N LYS A 83 -13.73 -6.98 -2.81
CA LYS A 83 -14.08 -8.03 -1.83
C LYS A 83 -12.88 -8.44 -0.95
N VAL A 84 -11.70 -8.58 -1.55
CA VAL A 84 -10.47 -8.81 -0.79
C VAL A 84 -10.12 -7.59 0.07
N ALA A 85 -10.38 -6.38 -0.44
CA ALA A 85 -10.18 -5.15 0.33
C ALA A 85 -11.15 -5.06 1.52
N ASP A 86 -12.43 -5.38 1.35
CA ASP A 86 -13.42 -5.42 2.45
C ASP A 86 -12.97 -6.37 3.57
N LEU A 87 -12.57 -7.60 3.24
CA LEU A 87 -12.07 -8.56 4.23
C LEU A 87 -10.81 -8.07 4.95
N ALA A 88 -9.90 -7.43 4.22
CA ALA A 88 -8.70 -6.84 4.81
C ALA A 88 -9.05 -5.66 5.72
N LEU A 89 -10.06 -4.85 5.38
CA LEU A 89 -10.52 -3.74 6.19
C LEU A 89 -11.12 -4.22 7.52
N GLU A 90 -12.00 -5.22 7.50
CA GLU A 90 -12.54 -5.85 8.72
C GLU A 90 -11.43 -6.33 9.65
N PHE A 91 -10.38 -6.94 9.09
CA PHE A 91 -9.23 -7.37 9.87
C PHE A 91 -8.47 -6.19 10.48
N VAL A 92 -8.24 -5.12 9.72
CA VAL A 92 -7.59 -3.88 10.19
C VAL A 92 -8.39 -3.23 11.31
N GLU A 93 -9.72 -3.15 11.17
CA GLU A 93 -10.61 -2.59 12.18
C GLU A 93 -10.53 -3.33 13.52
N SER A 94 -10.30 -4.64 13.49
CA SER A 94 -10.11 -5.46 14.70
C SER A 94 -8.73 -5.28 15.36
N HIS A 95 -7.77 -4.62 14.69
CA HIS A 95 -6.40 -4.42 15.14
C HIS A 95 -6.04 -2.94 15.39
N VAL A 96 -7.01 -2.15 15.82
CA VAL A 96 -6.80 -0.73 16.15
C VAL A 96 -5.75 -0.58 17.26
N GLY A 97 -4.83 0.37 17.08
CA GLY A 97 -3.81 0.69 18.08
C GLY A 97 -2.40 0.17 17.78
N ILE A 98 -2.24 -0.67 16.74
CA ILE A 98 -0.92 -1.02 16.22
C ILE A 98 -0.58 -0.21 14.98
N PRO A 99 0.73 0.03 14.68
CA PRO A 99 1.12 0.71 13.44
C PRO A 99 0.69 -0.05 12.19
N ILE A 100 0.02 0.64 11.29
CA ILE A 100 -0.43 0.07 10.01
C ILE A 100 0.07 0.96 8.87
N VAL A 101 0.71 0.34 7.87
CA VAL A 101 1.18 1.01 6.66
C VAL A 101 0.32 0.54 5.49
N LEU A 102 -0.25 1.47 4.73
CA LEU A 102 -0.98 1.18 3.49
C LEU A 102 -0.19 1.68 2.29
N ASP A 103 0.24 0.76 1.43
CA ASP A 103 0.69 1.05 0.08
C ASP A 103 -0.53 0.87 -0.86
N PRO A 104 -1.17 1.98 -1.30
CA PRO A 104 -2.46 1.92 -1.96
C PRO A 104 -2.33 1.59 -3.45
N VAL A 105 -1.87 0.38 -3.76
CA VAL A 105 -1.63 -0.07 -5.13
C VAL A 105 -2.94 -0.10 -5.92
N LEU A 106 -3.13 0.88 -6.81
CA LEU A 106 -4.33 1.01 -7.65
C LEU A 106 -4.10 0.62 -9.11
N VAL A 107 -2.85 0.64 -9.55
CA VAL A 107 -2.50 0.44 -10.95
C VAL A 107 -1.90 -0.96 -11.13
N CYS A 108 -2.77 -1.93 -11.39
CA CYS A 108 -2.40 -3.09 -12.17
C CYS A 108 -2.88 -2.81 -13.60
N LYS A 109 -2.00 -2.92 -14.59
CA LYS A 109 -2.31 -2.69 -16.02
C LYS A 109 -3.62 -3.41 -16.37
N GLU A 110 -4.52 -2.72 -17.09
CA GLU A 110 -5.71 -3.28 -17.78
C GLU A 110 -7.02 -3.41 -16.99
N LYS A 111 -7.19 -2.75 -15.85
CA LYS A 111 -8.53 -2.64 -15.25
C LYS A 111 -9.34 -1.54 -15.91
N HIS A 112 -10.64 -1.80 -16.11
CA HIS A 112 -11.58 -0.78 -16.57
C HIS A 112 -11.70 0.36 -15.56
N ASP A 113 -11.87 1.60 -15.99
CA ASP A 113 -11.96 2.79 -15.13
C ASP A 113 -12.97 2.64 -13.98
N VAL A 114 -14.05 1.90 -14.19
CA VAL A 114 -15.08 1.63 -13.16
C VAL A 114 -14.53 0.77 -12.01
N GLU A 115 -13.74 -0.25 -12.31
CA GLU A 115 -13.15 -1.14 -11.29
C GLU A 115 -12.08 -0.40 -10.48
N VAL A 116 -11.29 0.45 -11.12
CA VAL A 116 -10.29 1.30 -10.45
C VAL A 116 -10.98 2.29 -9.53
N SER A 117 -12.09 2.89 -9.96
CA SER A 117 -12.85 3.83 -9.13
C SER A 117 -13.46 3.15 -7.91
N ALA A 118 -14.04 1.96 -8.06
CA ALA A 118 -14.60 1.19 -6.96
C ALA A 118 -13.53 0.78 -5.93
N LEU A 119 -12.38 0.30 -6.41
CA LEU A 119 -11.26 -0.06 -5.54
C LEU A 119 -10.65 1.17 -4.85
N ARG A 120 -10.56 2.30 -5.55
CA ARG A 120 -10.16 3.58 -4.96
C ARG A 120 -11.05 3.96 -3.78
N ASP A 121 -12.36 3.93 -3.98
CA ASP A 121 -13.32 4.29 -2.94
C ASP A 121 -13.25 3.32 -1.75
N GLU A 122 -12.94 2.05 -2.00
CA GLU A 122 -12.69 1.06 -0.96
C GLU A 122 -11.41 1.36 -0.17
N LEU A 123 -10.30 1.68 -0.85
CA LEU A 123 -9.04 2.02 -0.20
C LEU A 123 -9.14 3.28 0.68
N LEU A 124 -9.98 4.24 0.34
CA LEU A 124 -10.22 5.42 1.18
C LEU A 124 -10.80 5.07 2.56
N LYS A 125 -11.54 3.97 2.69
CA LYS A 125 -12.10 3.52 3.98
C LYS A 125 -11.01 3.08 4.98
N PHE A 126 -9.81 2.71 4.51
CA PHE A 126 -8.68 2.36 5.38
C PHE A 126 -8.04 3.56 6.06
N PHE A 127 -8.16 4.76 5.50
CA PHE A 127 -7.41 5.94 5.92
C PHE A 127 -7.54 6.28 7.42
N PRO A 128 -8.73 6.16 8.06
CA PRO A 128 -8.88 6.41 9.49
C PRO A 128 -8.11 5.43 10.38
N TYR A 129 -7.82 4.24 9.89
CA TYR A 129 -7.22 3.14 10.67
C TYR A 129 -5.71 3.01 10.48
N VAL A 130 -5.16 3.57 9.38
CA VAL A 130 -3.75 3.42 9.07
C VAL A 130 -2.88 4.53 9.65
N THR A 131 -1.66 4.17 10.01
CA THR A 131 -0.68 5.13 10.55
C THR A 131 -0.11 6.00 9.44
N ILE A 132 0.10 5.42 8.26
CA ILE A 132 0.71 6.09 7.12
C ILE A 132 0.26 5.45 5.81
N ILE A 133 0.07 6.28 4.79
CA ILE A 133 -0.13 5.85 3.40
C ILE A 133 1.05 6.25 2.53
N THR A 134 1.38 5.42 1.53
CA THR A 134 2.58 5.60 0.70
C THR A 134 2.29 5.54 -0.81
N PRO A 135 1.35 6.35 -1.35
CA PRO A 135 1.04 6.34 -2.77
C PRO A 135 2.22 6.83 -3.63
N ASN A 136 2.40 6.25 -4.82
CA ASN A 136 3.18 6.86 -5.87
C ASN A 136 2.41 8.01 -6.54
N LEU A 137 3.02 8.72 -7.51
CA LEU A 137 2.38 9.88 -8.17
C LEU A 137 1.05 9.53 -8.82
N VAL A 138 0.97 8.40 -9.54
CA VAL A 138 -0.26 7.99 -10.23
C VAL A 138 -1.36 7.63 -9.23
N GLU A 139 -1.01 6.91 -8.19
CA GLU A 139 -1.93 6.56 -7.10
C GLU A 139 -2.41 7.82 -6.37
N ALA A 140 -1.50 8.76 -6.10
CA ALA A 140 -1.86 10.03 -5.48
C ALA A 140 -2.81 10.86 -6.38
N GLU A 141 -2.59 10.90 -7.69
CA GLU A 141 -3.50 11.53 -8.65
C GLU A 141 -4.89 10.87 -8.63
N LEU A 142 -4.95 9.54 -8.66
CA LEU A 142 -6.20 8.78 -8.60
C LEU A 142 -6.94 9.01 -7.27
N LEU A 143 -6.25 8.92 -6.14
CA LEU A 143 -6.84 9.11 -4.81
C LEU A 143 -7.34 10.53 -4.59
N THR A 144 -6.60 11.52 -5.05
CA THR A 144 -6.95 12.95 -4.88
C THR A 144 -7.81 13.49 -6.01
N GLN A 145 -7.91 12.80 -7.14
CA GLN A 145 -8.55 13.32 -8.37
C GLN A 145 -7.95 14.66 -8.81
N THR A 146 -6.61 14.77 -8.74
CA THR A 146 -5.85 15.95 -9.17
C THR A 146 -4.63 15.52 -9.98
N SER A 147 -4.16 16.39 -10.89
CA SER A 147 -2.93 16.12 -11.65
C SER A 147 -1.71 16.62 -10.88
N ILE A 148 -0.62 15.84 -10.90
CA ILE A 148 0.64 16.15 -10.22
C ILE A 148 1.76 16.27 -11.27
N LYS A 149 2.23 17.50 -11.50
CA LYS A 149 3.27 17.82 -12.49
C LYS A 149 4.50 18.47 -11.88
N THR A 150 4.36 19.00 -10.69
CA THR A 150 5.40 19.77 -9.99
C THR A 150 5.55 19.29 -8.55
N LEU A 151 6.65 19.67 -7.89
CA LEU A 151 6.84 19.43 -6.46
C LEU A 151 5.75 20.11 -5.61
N ASP A 152 5.26 21.26 -6.02
CA ASP A 152 4.20 21.94 -5.27
C ASP A 152 2.85 21.23 -5.43
N ASP A 153 2.59 20.60 -6.58
CA ASP A 153 1.44 19.72 -6.75
C ASP A 153 1.55 18.47 -5.85
N MET A 154 2.75 17.89 -5.71
CA MET A 154 2.98 16.77 -4.77
C MET A 154 2.67 17.16 -3.32
N LYS A 155 3.15 18.34 -2.89
CA LYS A 155 2.85 18.86 -1.54
C LYS A 155 1.36 19.11 -1.35
N ALA A 156 0.68 19.64 -2.37
CA ALA A 156 -0.77 19.84 -2.36
C ALA A 156 -1.53 18.51 -2.28
N ALA A 157 -1.09 17.51 -3.06
CA ALA A 157 -1.68 16.16 -3.02
C ALA A 157 -1.50 15.50 -1.66
N ALA A 158 -0.31 15.59 -1.03
CA ALA A 158 -0.06 15.06 0.31
C ALA A 158 -0.99 15.69 1.36
N LYS A 159 -1.18 17.02 1.31
CA LYS A 159 -2.14 17.72 2.17
C LYS A 159 -3.58 17.31 1.92
N LYS A 160 -3.98 17.13 0.65
CA LYS A 160 -5.33 16.67 0.30
C LYS A 160 -5.59 15.26 0.78
N LEU A 161 -4.63 14.35 0.66
CA LEU A 161 -4.73 12.99 1.19
C LEU A 161 -4.89 12.98 2.72
N HIS A 162 -4.19 13.87 3.42
CA HIS A 162 -4.37 14.05 4.86
C HIS A 162 -5.79 14.54 5.20
N GLN A 163 -6.35 15.46 4.40
CA GLN A 163 -7.75 15.92 4.56
C GLN A 163 -8.77 14.80 4.34
N LEU A 164 -8.41 13.74 3.61
CA LEU A 164 -9.19 12.50 3.48
C LEU A 164 -8.98 11.54 4.67
N VAL A 165 -8.53 12.07 5.81
CA VAL A 165 -8.36 11.40 7.12
C VAL A 165 -7.13 10.49 7.21
N ALA A 166 -6.21 10.52 6.23
CA ALA A 166 -4.93 9.82 6.36
C ALA A 166 -4.03 10.55 7.38
N LYS A 167 -3.57 9.83 8.41
CA LYS A 167 -2.81 10.44 9.52
C LYS A 167 -1.45 10.99 9.06
N ASN A 168 -0.69 10.18 8.33
CA ASN A 168 0.59 10.57 7.72
C ASN A 168 0.59 10.14 6.25
N VAL A 169 1.27 10.90 5.41
CA VAL A 169 1.30 10.67 3.96
C VAL A 169 2.73 10.75 3.45
N VAL A 170 3.15 9.75 2.67
CA VAL A 170 4.33 9.83 1.81
C VAL A 170 3.88 9.74 0.36
N VAL A 171 4.05 10.79 -0.42
CA VAL A 171 3.89 10.72 -1.88
C VAL A 171 5.24 10.38 -2.49
N LYS A 172 5.34 9.19 -3.11
CA LYS A 172 6.56 8.70 -3.76
C LYS A 172 6.64 9.26 -5.19
N GLY A 173 7.53 10.21 -5.42
CA GLY A 173 7.71 10.84 -6.73
C GLY A 173 8.71 10.09 -7.61
N GLY A 174 9.68 9.40 -7.02
CA GLY A 174 10.76 8.80 -7.75
C GLY A 174 11.45 9.82 -8.66
N ASN A 175 11.84 9.41 -9.86
CA ASN A 175 12.51 10.28 -10.84
C ASN A 175 11.55 10.92 -11.86
N ARG A 176 10.24 10.91 -11.62
CA ARG A 176 9.24 11.40 -12.61
C ARG A 176 9.22 12.91 -12.76
N LEU A 177 9.56 13.64 -11.70
CA LEU A 177 9.61 15.10 -11.72
C LEU A 177 10.99 15.65 -12.10
N SER A 178 12.05 14.86 -11.99
CA SER A 178 13.42 15.24 -12.32
C SER A 178 14.17 14.02 -12.86
N LYS A 179 15.01 14.24 -13.86
CA LYS A 179 15.88 13.17 -14.39
C LYS A 179 17.14 12.97 -13.52
N GLU A 180 17.48 13.92 -12.69
CA GLU A 180 18.69 13.94 -11.86
C GLU A 180 18.43 13.51 -10.44
N LYS A 181 17.20 13.69 -9.95
CA LYS A 181 16.86 13.43 -8.55
C LYS A 181 15.55 12.63 -8.44
N ALA A 182 15.54 11.66 -7.56
CA ALA A 182 14.32 11.07 -7.02
C ALA A 182 13.82 11.96 -5.88
N VAL A 183 12.52 12.25 -5.88
CA VAL A 183 11.89 13.18 -4.94
C VAL A 183 10.68 12.54 -4.28
N ASP A 184 10.65 12.50 -2.96
CA ASP A 184 9.49 12.05 -2.18
C ASP A 184 9.05 13.17 -1.22
N VAL A 185 7.75 13.24 -0.94
CA VAL A 185 7.15 14.22 -0.04
C VAL A 185 6.46 13.52 1.11
N PHE A 186 6.86 13.85 2.34
CA PHE A 186 6.20 13.43 3.57
C PHE A 186 5.39 14.59 4.16
N TYR A 187 4.19 14.28 4.67
CA TYR A 187 3.34 15.21 5.40
C TYR A 187 2.73 14.53 6.63
N ASP A 188 2.91 15.13 7.81
CA ASP A 188 2.45 14.62 9.12
C ASP A 188 1.17 15.30 9.63
N GLY A 189 0.58 16.18 8.82
CA GLY A 189 -0.57 17.02 9.20
C GLY A 189 -0.18 18.45 9.56
N GLU A 190 1.08 18.69 9.90
CA GLU A 190 1.61 20.01 10.25
C GLU A 190 2.74 20.42 9.31
N ASN A 191 3.72 19.56 9.12
CA ASN A 191 4.96 19.84 8.42
C ASN A 191 5.07 19.04 7.12
N VAL A 192 5.57 19.71 6.08
CA VAL A 192 5.96 19.07 4.82
C VAL A 192 7.47 18.87 4.84
N THR A 193 7.91 17.63 4.66
CA THR A 193 9.33 17.29 4.46
C THR A 193 9.53 16.77 3.05
N VAL A 194 10.55 17.26 2.35
CA VAL A 194 10.94 16.81 1.02
C VAL A 194 12.24 16.02 1.13
N PHE A 195 12.24 14.80 0.61
CA PHE A 195 13.42 13.96 0.49
C PHE A 195 13.91 13.96 -0.95
N GLU A 196 15.18 14.21 -1.15
CA GLU A 196 15.81 14.19 -2.47
C GLU A 196 17.03 13.27 -2.43
N THR A 197 17.13 12.39 -3.43
CA THR A 197 18.29 11.53 -3.64
C THR A 197 18.70 11.57 -5.10
N PRO A 198 20.01 11.48 -5.44
CA PRO A 198 20.42 11.31 -6.83
C PRO A 198 19.80 10.07 -7.45
N VAL A 199 19.42 10.14 -8.72
CA VAL A 199 19.06 8.94 -9.49
C VAL A 199 20.35 8.20 -9.83
N LEU A 200 20.42 6.89 -9.53
CA LEU A 200 21.54 6.01 -9.83
C LEU A 200 21.53 5.58 -11.29
#